data_dda1fd8d32e44e0748497f9f62032436
#
_entry.id   dda1fd8d32e44e0748497f9f62032436
#
_cell.length_a   1.000
_cell.length_b   1.000
_cell.length_c   1.000
_cell.angle_alpha   90.00
_cell.angle_beta   90.00
_cell.angle_gamma   90.00
#
_symmetry.space_group_name_H-M   'P 1'
#
loop_
_entity.id
_entity.type
_entity.pdbx_description
1 polymer ?
#
loop_
_entity_poly.entity_id
_entity_poly.type
_entity_poly.pdbx_seq_one_letter_code
_entity_poly.pdbx_strand_id
1 'polypeptide(L)'
;VLDFAAGGGRHARWLAARGCSVTAVDRDAAALATLDGVAGIATRVLELEGADWPLGGERFDAVVVANYLYRPRLAELFELVRPGGVLIYETFMLGNERFGKPSNPDFLLRPRELLDCLPEGWSVVAFEQGEIERPAMIQRLCATRGASPGRLPQSV
;
A
#
# COMPACT_ATOMS: atom_id res chain seq x y z
N VAL A 1 -10.45 -0.95 6.24
CA VAL A 1 -9.11 -0.99 5.63
C VAL A 1 -9.24 -0.86 4.12
N LEU A 2 -8.35 -0.09 3.49
CA LEU A 2 -8.22 -0.04 2.04
C LEU A 2 -7.07 -0.96 1.59
N ASP A 3 -7.34 -1.89 0.69
CA ASP A 3 -6.33 -2.61 -0.09
C ASP A 3 -6.20 -1.91 -1.46
N PHE A 4 -5.15 -1.10 -1.62
CA PHE A 4 -4.98 -0.19 -2.74
C PHE A 4 -4.16 -0.86 -3.85
N ALA A 5 -4.67 -0.87 -5.08
CA ALA A 5 -4.15 -1.64 -6.20
C ALA A 5 -4.06 -3.15 -5.84
N ALA A 6 -5.21 -3.68 -5.40
CA ALA A 6 -5.33 -4.97 -4.72
C ALA A 6 -5.02 -6.19 -5.63
N GLY A 7 -5.10 -6.02 -6.96
CA GLY A 7 -5.02 -7.14 -7.91
C GLY A 7 -6.01 -8.24 -7.53
N GLY A 8 -5.56 -9.48 -7.42
CA GLY A 8 -6.39 -10.62 -6.97
C GLY A 8 -6.70 -10.66 -5.47
N GLY A 9 -6.37 -9.60 -4.71
CA GLY A 9 -6.80 -9.41 -3.32
C GLY A 9 -6.16 -10.32 -2.29
N ARG A 10 -4.89 -10.66 -2.44
CA ARG A 10 -4.17 -11.47 -1.45
C ARG A 10 -4.21 -10.85 -0.06
N HIS A 11 -3.98 -9.54 0.04
CA HIS A 11 -4.02 -8.82 1.32
C HIS A 11 -5.45 -8.61 1.80
N ALA A 12 -6.38 -8.30 0.89
CA ALA A 12 -7.80 -8.19 1.22
C ALA A 12 -8.32 -9.46 1.90
N ARG A 13 -8.06 -10.65 1.34
CA ARG A 13 -8.46 -11.93 1.94
C ARG A 13 -7.84 -12.16 3.30
N TRP A 14 -6.55 -11.85 3.46
CA TRP A 14 -5.84 -12.03 4.72
C TRP A 14 -6.38 -11.13 5.82
N LEU A 15 -6.72 -9.88 5.49
CA LEU A 15 -7.30 -8.90 6.40
C LEU A 15 -8.74 -9.27 6.78
N ALA A 16 -9.57 -9.61 5.79
CA ALA A 16 -10.96 -10.02 6.02
C ALA A 16 -11.06 -11.26 6.92
N ALA A 17 -10.19 -12.26 6.72
CA ALA A 17 -10.11 -13.44 7.58
C ALA A 17 -9.75 -13.13 9.04
N ARG A 18 -9.25 -11.90 9.32
CA ARG A 18 -8.94 -11.38 10.66
C ARG A 18 -9.99 -10.40 11.18
N GLY A 19 -11.15 -10.35 10.53
CA GLY A 19 -12.28 -9.54 10.98
C GLY A 19 -12.23 -8.08 10.52
N CYS A 20 -11.32 -7.71 9.62
CA CYS A 20 -11.31 -6.37 9.03
C CYS A 20 -12.43 -6.26 7.97
N SER A 21 -13.11 -5.11 7.95
CA SER A 21 -13.90 -4.68 6.79
C SER A 21 -12.93 -4.07 5.77
N VAL A 22 -12.87 -4.65 4.56
CA VAL A 22 -11.89 -4.29 3.53
C VAL A 22 -12.60 -3.73 2.30
N THR A 23 -12.09 -2.61 1.79
CA THR A 23 -12.38 -2.12 0.45
C THR A 23 -11.17 -2.42 -0.42
N ALA A 24 -11.32 -3.27 -1.43
CA ALA A 24 -10.29 -3.61 -2.39
C ALA A 24 -10.52 -2.81 -3.69
N VAL A 25 -9.53 -2.05 -4.11
CA VAL A 25 -9.62 -1.23 -5.32
C VAL A 25 -8.53 -1.61 -6.32
N ASP A 26 -8.89 -1.75 -7.58
CA ASP A 26 -7.97 -1.99 -8.69
C ASP A 26 -8.63 -1.57 -10.00
N ARG A 27 -7.85 -1.36 -11.06
CA ARG A 27 -8.38 -1.17 -12.42
C ARG A 27 -8.74 -2.49 -13.11
N ASP A 28 -8.16 -3.60 -12.67
CA ASP A 28 -8.40 -4.93 -13.24
C ASP A 28 -9.67 -5.55 -12.64
N ALA A 29 -10.78 -5.38 -13.37
CA ALA A 29 -12.08 -5.94 -12.99
C ALA A 29 -12.05 -7.48 -12.89
N ALA A 30 -11.28 -8.15 -13.74
CA ALA A 30 -11.19 -9.61 -13.73
C ALA A 30 -10.47 -10.12 -12.48
N ALA A 31 -9.40 -9.42 -12.08
CA ALA A 31 -8.68 -9.73 -10.84
C ALA A 31 -9.59 -9.52 -9.61
N LEU A 32 -10.31 -8.39 -9.55
CA LEU A 32 -11.24 -8.10 -8.46
C LEU A 32 -12.43 -9.06 -8.38
N ALA A 33 -12.94 -9.55 -9.53
CA ALA A 33 -14.02 -10.53 -9.56
C ALA A 33 -13.68 -11.84 -8.81
N THR A 34 -12.39 -12.15 -8.62
CA THR A 34 -11.97 -13.28 -7.78
C THR A 34 -12.34 -13.11 -6.30
N LEU A 35 -12.69 -11.89 -5.88
CA LEU A 35 -13.09 -11.55 -4.52
C LEU A 35 -14.62 -11.55 -4.32
N ASP A 36 -15.40 -11.79 -5.37
CA ASP A 36 -16.84 -11.78 -5.30
C ASP A 36 -17.35 -12.82 -4.28
N GLY A 37 -18.27 -12.41 -3.43
CA GLY A 37 -18.84 -13.25 -2.39
C GLY A 37 -17.93 -13.52 -1.19
N VAL A 38 -16.72 -12.98 -1.14
CA VAL A 38 -15.85 -13.09 0.03
C VAL A 38 -16.34 -12.17 1.14
N ALA A 39 -16.76 -12.76 2.26
CA ALA A 39 -17.26 -12.00 3.39
C ALA A 39 -16.24 -10.98 3.90
N GLY A 40 -16.70 -9.77 4.20
CA GLY A 40 -15.86 -8.68 4.72
C GLY A 40 -15.07 -7.92 3.66
N ILE A 41 -15.24 -8.22 2.37
CA ILE A 41 -14.57 -7.51 1.26
C ILE A 41 -15.61 -6.85 0.34
N ALA A 42 -15.45 -5.57 0.11
CA ALA A 42 -16.13 -4.82 -0.95
C ALA A 42 -15.11 -4.47 -2.04
N THR A 43 -15.46 -4.70 -3.31
CA THR A 43 -14.59 -4.41 -4.45
C THR A 43 -15.06 -3.17 -5.19
N ARG A 44 -14.11 -2.40 -5.75
CA ARG A 44 -14.40 -1.24 -6.61
C ARG A 44 -13.40 -1.21 -7.76
N VAL A 45 -13.89 -1.25 -8.98
CA VAL A 45 -13.06 -1.08 -10.18
C VAL A 45 -12.80 0.41 -10.37
N LEU A 46 -11.57 0.85 -10.20
CA LEU A 46 -11.18 2.25 -10.25
C LEU A 46 -9.88 2.44 -11.05
N GLU A 47 -9.84 3.46 -11.92
CA GLU A 47 -8.60 3.92 -12.53
C GLU A 47 -7.85 4.82 -11.53
N LEU A 48 -6.71 4.34 -11.03
CA LEU A 48 -5.94 5.00 -9.97
C LEU A 48 -4.86 5.95 -10.51
N GLU A 49 -4.60 5.92 -11.81
CA GLU A 49 -3.57 6.71 -12.49
C GLU A 49 -4.16 7.78 -13.43
N GLY A 50 -5.48 7.87 -13.49
CA GLY A 50 -6.20 8.80 -14.33
C GLY A 50 -6.10 10.28 -13.91
N ALA A 51 -6.69 11.16 -14.69
CA ALA A 51 -6.74 12.60 -14.40
C ALA A 51 -7.57 12.87 -13.15
N ASP A 52 -8.69 12.17 -12.99
CA ASP A 52 -9.57 12.29 -11.83
C ASP A 52 -9.12 11.36 -10.72
N TRP A 53 -9.16 11.85 -9.46
CA TRP A 53 -8.87 11.04 -8.29
C TRP A 53 -10.16 10.42 -7.73
N PRO A 54 -10.37 9.10 -7.92
CA PRO A 54 -11.66 8.48 -7.64
C PRO A 54 -11.96 8.27 -6.15
N LEU A 55 -10.96 8.44 -5.28
CA LEU A 55 -11.07 8.26 -3.83
C LEU A 55 -11.04 9.60 -3.06
N GLY A 56 -11.27 10.71 -3.76
CA GLY A 56 -11.22 12.03 -3.16
C GLY A 56 -12.16 12.19 -1.97
N GLY A 57 -11.62 12.66 -0.83
CA GLY A 57 -12.38 12.86 0.40
C GLY A 57 -12.58 11.63 1.27
N GLU A 58 -12.27 10.42 0.78
CA GLU A 58 -12.35 9.20 1.59
C GLU A 58 -11.19 9.08 2.57
N ARG A 59 -11.43 8.41 3.71
CA ARG A 59 -10.43 8.16 4.75
C ARG A 59 -10.64 6.77 5.33
N PHE A 60 -9.53 6.07 5.57
CA PHE A 60 -9.51 4.69 6.06
C PHE A 60 -8.67 4.58 7.33
N ASP A 61 -9.03 3.63 8.20
CA ASP A 61 -8.26 3.29 9.39
C ASP A 61 -6.86 2.79 9.06
N ALA A 62 -6.75 2.06 7.96
CA ALA A 62 -5.49 1.61 7.41
C ALA A 62 -5.55 1.56 5.88
N VAL A 63 -4.42 1.84 5.25
CA VAL A 63 -4.21 1.69 3.81
C VAL A 63 -3.03 0.74 3.61
N VAL A 64 -3.26 -0.29 2.80
CA VAL A 64 -2.23 -1.26 2.40
C VAL A 64 -1.95 -1.09 0.92
N VAL A 65 -0.68 -0.96 0.57
CA VAL A 65 -0.19 -0.84 -0.81
C VAL A 65 0.90 -1.87 -1.03
N ALA A 66 0.75 -2.73 -2.03
CA ALA A 66 1.76 -3.73 -2.36
C ALA A 66 2.01 -3.81 -3.87
N ASN A 67 3.28 -3.81 -4.25
CA ASN A 67 3.72 -3.94 -5.64
C ASN A 67 3.13 -2.88 -6.59
N TYR A 68 2.93 -1.67 -6.08
CA TYR A 68 2.37 -0.55 -6.83
C TYR A 68 3.19 0.71 -6.57
N LEU A 69 3.44 1.50 -7.61
CA LEU A 69 4.06 2.81 -7.52
C LEU A 69 3.55 3.71 -8.64
N TYR A 70 2.89 4.79 -8.27
CA TYR A 70 2.53 5.88 -9.17
C TYR A 70 2.79 7.22 -8.47
N ARG A 71 3.96 7.79 -8.71
CA ARG A 71 4.46 8.99 -8.01
C ARG A 71 3.55 10.20 -8.07
N PRO A 72 2.87 10.50 -9.22
CA PRO A 72 1.99 11.67 -9.28
C PRO A 72 0.83 11.67 -8.28
N ARG A 73 0.49 10.50 -7.69
CA ARG A 73 -0.64 10.35 -6.75
C ARG A 73 -0.23 9.96 -5.32
N LEU A 74 1.07 10.02 -5.00
CA LEU A 74 1.52 9.64 -3.65
C LEU A 74 0.94 10.54 -2.56
N ALA A 75 0.83 11.85 -2.83
CA ALA A 75 0.27 12.79 -1.86
C ALA A 75 -1.20 12.47 -1.55
N GLU A 76 -2.01 12.24 -2.59
CA GLU A 76 -3.42 11.88 -2.45
C GLU A 76 -3.58 10.50 -1.80
N LEU A 77 -2.68 9.54 -2.08
CA LEU A 77 -2.68 8.24 -1.44
C LEU A 77 -2.44 8.36 0.07
N PHE A 78 -1.49 9.17 0.51
CA PHE A 78 -1.24 9.40 1.94
C PHE A 78 -2.44 10.06 2.63
N GLU A 79 -3.16 10.94 1.92
CA GLU A 79 -4.37 11.55 2.44
C GLU A 79 -5.52 10.56 2.69
N LEU A 80 -5.52 9.38 2.10
CA LEU A 80 -6.52 8.33 2.37
C LEU A 80 -6.42 7.74 3.77
N VAL A 81 -5.29 7.89 4.45
CA VAL A 81 -5.13 7.46 5.83
C VAL A 81 -5.72 8.53 6.76
N ARG A 82 -6.68 8.17 7.60
CA ARG A 82 -7.23 9.13 8.59
C ARG A 82 -6.20 9.51 9.66
N PRO A 83 -6.35 10.64 10.35
CA PRO A 83 -5.56 10.90 11.54
C PRO A 83 -5.63 9.73 12.53
N GLY A 84 -4.49 9.28 13.03
CA GLY A 84 -4.34 8.09 13.87
C GLY A 84 -4.39 6.76 13.11
N GLY A 85 -4.58 6.78 11.80
CA GLY A 85 -4.57 5.58 10.96
C GLY A 85 -3.16 5.12 10.58
N VAL A 86 -3.09 3.99 9.87
CA VAL A 86 -1.85 3.28 9.54
C VAL A 86 -1.70 3.16 8.02
N LEU A 87 -0.49 3.42 7.52
CA LEU A 87 -0.04 3.07 6.18
C LEU A 87 0.91 1.88 6.27
N ILE A 88 0.67 0.86 5.44
CA ILE A 88 1.60 -0.22 5.16
C ILE A 88 1.88 -0.19 3.66
N TYR A 89 3.13 0.05 3.29
CA TYR A 89 3.52 0.16 1.89
C TYR A 89 4.74 -0.70 1.61
N GLU A 90 4.63 -1.62 0.65
CA GLU A 90 5.76 -2.42 0.15
C GLU A 90 5.76 -2.38 -1.37
N THR A 91 6.88 -2.00 -1.97
CA THR A 91 7.07 -2.16 -3.41
C THR A 91 8.54 -2.24 -3.80
N PHE A 92 8.79 -2.50 -5.07
CA PHE A 92 10.13 -2.69 -5.62
C PHE A 92 10.95 -1.41 -5.63
N MET A 93 12.27 -1.55 -5.50
CA MET A 93 13.23 -0.45 -5.58
C MET A 93 14.33 -0.73 -6.59
N LEU A 94 15.12 0.30 -6.89
CA LEU A 94 16.31 0.20 -7.76
C LEU A 94 17.21 -0.95 -7.33
N GLY A 95 17.68 -1.72 -8.27
CA GLY A 95 18.38 -2.97 -8.08
C GLY A 95 17.52 -4.20 -8.36
N ASN A 96 16.17 -4.05 -8.40
CA ASN A 96 15.26 -5.15 -8.72
C ASN A 96 15.37 -5.63 -10.17
N GLU A 97 15.81 -4.76 -11.08
CA GLU A 97 16.04 -5.09 -12.49
C GLU A 97 17.00 -6.28 -12.70
N ARG A 98 17.83 -6.59 -11.70
CA ARG A 98 18.72 -7.76 -11.72
C ARG A 98 17.98 -9.08 -11.56
N PHE A 99 16.78 -9.04 -10.98
CA PHE A 99 15.97 -10.22 -10.67
C PHE A 99 14.78 -10.41 -11.61
N GLY A 100 14.45 -9.39 -12.42
CA GLY A 100 13.36 -9.45 -13.36
C GLY A 100 12.46 -8.23 -13.37
N LYS A 101 11.16 -8.46 -13.47
CA LYS A 101 10.17 -7.35 -13.49
C LYS A 101 9.65 -7.03 -12.08
N PRO A 102 9.32 -5.75 -11.82
CA PRO A 102 9.52 -4.61 -12.69
C PRO A 102 10.99 -4.24 -12.84
N SER A 103 11.38 -3.82 -14.05
CA SER A 103 12.75 -3.40 -14.38
C SER A 103 12.83 -1.96 -14.88
N ASN A 104 11.68 -1.35 -15.23
CA ASN A 104 11.64 0.07 -15.59
C ASN A 104 11.84 0.92 -14.33
N PRO A 105 12.83 1.85 -14.31
CA PRO A 105 13.11 2.74 -13.18
C PRO A 105 11.91 3.56 -12.70
N ASP A 106 10.95 3.86 -13.57
CA ASP A 106 9.74 4.60 -13.21
C ASP A 106 8.87 3.86 -12.19
N PHE A 107 8.96 2.53 -12.16
CA PHE A 107 8.25 1.65 -11.23
C PHE A 107 9.13 1.15 -10.07
N LEU A 108 10.34 1.69 -9.93
CA LEU A 108 11.28 1.32 -8.88
C LEU A 108 11.54 2.52 -7.97
N LEU A 109 11.36 2.33 -6.67
CA LEU A 109 11.69 3.34 -5.67
C LEU A 109 13.19 3.62 -5.64
N ARG A 110 13.56 4.86 -5.46
CA ARG A 110 14.93 5.25 -5.11
C ARG A 110 15.21 4.88 -3.66
N PRO A 111 16.48 4.73 -3.27
CA PRO A 111 16.82 4.49 -1.86
C PRO A 111 16.13 5.50 -0.94
N ARG A 112 15.47 5.00 0.12
CA ARG A 112 14.74 5.78 1.14
C ARG A 112 13.51 6.54 0.63
N GLU A 113 13.10 6.40 -0.62
CA GLU A 113 12.05 7.25 -1.22
C GLU A 113 10.74 7.24 -0.43
N LEU A 114 10.31 6.08 0.12
CA LEU A 114 9.10 6.03 0.95
C LEU A 114 9.22 6.85 2.25
N LEU A 115 10.41 6.94 2.83
CA LEU A 115 10.65 7.82 3.99
C LEU A 115 10.63 9.30 3.59
N ASP A 116 11.29 9.61 2.48
CA ASP A 116 11.49 10.99 2.05
C ASP A 116 10.19 11.61 1.50
N CYS A 117 9.24 10.77 1.06
CA CYS A 117 7.92 11.20 0.58
C CYS A 117 6.88 11.38 1.69
N LEU A 118 7.13 10.88 2.92
CA LEU A 118 6.16 11.02 3.99
C LEU A 118 5.94 12.50 4.35
N PRO A 119 4.69 12.97 4.40
CA PRO A 119 4.39 14.33 4.84
C PRO A 119 4.77 14.57 6.30
N GLU A 120 4.88 15.83 6.68
CA GLU A 120 5.00 16.21 8.08
C GLU A 120 3.82 15.68 8.92
N GLY A 121 4.07 15.39 10.20
CA GLY A 121 3.06 14.86 11.10
C GLY A 121 2.82 13.36 10.99
N TRP A 122 3.70 12.64 10.27
CA TRP A 122 3.70 11.18 10.26
C TRP A 122 4.80 10.62 11.16
N SER A 123 4.52 9.47 11.78
CA SER A 123 5.49 8.73 12.59
C SER A 123 5.81 7.39 11.94
N VAL A 124 7.10 7.15 11.67
CA VAL A 124 7.58 5.88 11.14
C VAL A 124 7.57 4.83 12.26
N VAL A 125 6.87 3.73 12.04
CA VAL A 125 6.85 2.59 12.96
C VAL A 125 7.94 1.58 12.59
N ALA A 126 8.09 1.31 11.28
CA ALA A 126 9.12 0.43 10.74
C ALA A 126 9.47 0.83 9.33
N PHE A 127 10.72 0.69 8.96
CA PHE A 127 11.21 0.84 7.60
C PHE A 127 12.31 -0.16 7.33
N GLU A 128 12.22 -0.81 6.18
CA GLU A 128 13.23 -1.72 5.67
C GLU A 128 13.45 -1.46 4.19
N GLN A 129 14.68 -1.67 3.74
CA GLN A 129 14.98 -1.71 2.30
C GLN A 129 16.13 -2.67 2.04
N GLY A 130 16.06 -3.38 0.93
CA GLY A 130 17.11 -4.31 0.54
C GLY A 130 16.59 -5.51 -0.23
N GLU A 131 17.48 -6.47 -0.40
CA GLU A 131 17.18 -7.76 -1.03
C GLU A 131 16.50 -8.70 -0.04
N ILE A 132 15.48 -9.41 -0.52
CA ILE A 132 14.76 -10.45 0.24
C ILE A 132 15.08 -11.85 -0.30
N GLU A 133 14.85 -12.90 0.53
CA GLU A 133 15.18 -14.30 0.19
C GLU A 133 14.54 -14.79 -1.13
N ARG A 134 13.30 -14.37 -1.40
CA ARG A 134 12.71 -14.49 -2.73
C ARG A 134 13.25 -13.35 -3.57
N PRO A 135 14.25 -13.57 -4.45
CA PRO A 135 15.10 -12.51 -4.94
C PRO A 135 14.32 -11.33 -5.50
N ALA A 136 14.31 -10.23 -4.76
CA ALA A 136 13.77 -8.94 -5.16
C ALA A 136 14.39 -7.83 -4.32
N MET A 137 14.56 -6.66 -4.90
CA MET A 137 14.91 -5.44 -4.16
C MET A 137 13.63 -4.68 -3.83
N ILE A 138 13.40 -4.43 -2.55
CA ILE A 138 12.17 -3.80 -2.06
C ILE A 138 12.44 -2.71 -1.02
N GLN A 139 11.44 -1.85 -0.85
CA GLN A 139 11.27 -1.05 0.37
C GLN A 139 9.95 -1.40 1.03
N ARG A 140 9.96 -1.41 2.37
CA ARG A 140 8.78 -1.56 3.22
C ARG A 140 8.70 -0.41 4.20
N LEU A 141 7.51 0.13 4.36
CA LEU A 141 7.22 1.18 5.33
C LEU A 141 5.95 0.82 6.08
N CYS A 142 6.00 0.93 7.39
CA CYS A 142 4.83 1.05 8.26
C CYS A 142 4.90 2.41 8.96
N ALA A 143 3.87 3.22 8.78
CA ALA A 143 3.81 4.55 9.37
C ALA A 143 2.41 4.87 9.89
N THR A 144 2.31 5.70 10.92
CA THR A 144 1.05 6.22 11.45
C THR A 144 0.90 7.69 11.13
N ARG A 145 -0.31 8.10 10.75
CA ARG A 145 -0.63 9.52 10.53
C ARG A 145 -0.87 10.18 11.89
N GLY A 146 0.17 10.79 12.45
CA GLY A 146 0.17 11.46 13.75
C GLY A 146 1.57 11.61 14.31
N ALA A 147 1.74 12.54 15.23
CA ALA A 147 3.05 12.89 15.80
C ALA A 147 3.58 11.86 16.82
N SER A 148 2.78 10.88 17.20
CA SER A 148 3.19 9.85 18.16
C SER A 148 3.23 8.48 17.48
N PRO A 149 4.34 7.77 17.52
CA PRO A 149 4.38 6.39 17.07
C PRO A 149 3.40 5.56 17.90
N GLY A 150 2.67 4.68 17.25
CA GLY A 150 1.79 3.73 17.91
C GLY A 150 2.57 2.82 18.87
N ARG A 151 1.82 2.14 19.75
CA ARG A 151 2.41 1.13 20.65
C ARG A 151 2.89 -0.07 19.82
N LEU A 152 4.17 -0.38 19.90
CA LEU A 152 4.71 -1.58 19.25
C LEU A 152 4.16 -2.85 19.90
N PRO A 153 3.88 -3.91 19.11
CA PRO A 153 3.56 -5.21 19.68
C PRO A 153 4.75 -5.69 20.52
N GLN A 154 4.46 -6.28 21.67
CA GLN A 154 5.52 -6.92 22.47
C GLN A 154 6.01 -8.16 21.73
N SER A 155 7.32 -8.30 21.61
CA SER A 155 7.93 -9.55 21.14
C SER A 155 7.54 -10.67 22.11
N VAL A 156 6.96 -11.73 21.57
CA VAL A 156 6.67 -12.97 22.33
C VAL A 156 7.94 -13.78 22.44
#